data_e6aa76eb41341fbd8a6d3e7fc20ce8c5
#
_entry.id   e6aa76eb41341fbd8a6d3e7fc20ce8c5
#
_cell.length_a   1.000
_cell.length_b   1.000
_cell.length_c   1.000
_cell.angle_alpha   90.00
_cell.angle_beta   90.00
_cell.angle_gamma   90.00
#
_symmetry.space_group_name_H-M   'P 1'
#
loop_
_entity.id
_entity.type
_entity.pdbx_description
1 polymer ?
#
loop_
_entity_poly.entity_id
_entity_poly.type
_entity_poly.pdbx_seq_one_letter_code
_entity_poly.pdbx_strand_id
1 'polypeptide(L)'
;MIARLITAATLIFCPLSTLNAACEGRDLRPLLSAAEQAELQAFHHSTPYPSGNHWLAEKDQHQINVIGTMHLGDARLGPVFDRLSPVLAAADRIYLEMTPKEQAQLQRALSERPELVFLTQGPTLIDLLDPEEWDQLSKAAQARNIPSFMAAKFQPWYLSVLLSVPPCVLSAMGEGRGLDHLIMGYAAKNGVPLQALEPYDTIFSLFSSEPIDTQIAMMRAGLLSDQDSADGLVTLLNSYFDQSHAASWYLAKLHAKRVSALSKREIEEAFDKLQATLMRQRNLSWMPHIIDTTSTDTFVVAVGAAHLHGSDGVLAQLKSAGYRLSRQEF
;
A
#
# COMPACT_ATOMS: atom_id res chain seq x y z
N MET A 1 -49.22 -15.08 -55.26
CA MET A 1 -49.50 -14.53 -53.92
C MET A 1 -48.38 -14.99 -53.02
N ILE A 2 -47.43 -14.11 -52.79
CA ILE A 2 -46.22 -14.40 -52.01
C ILE A 2 -46.33 -13.64 -50.69
N ALA A 3 -46.51 -14.39 -49.57
CA ALA A 3 -46.57 -13.85 -48.25
C ALA A 3 -45.10 -13.59 -47.76
N ARG A 4 -44.84 -12.34 -47.42
CA ARG A 4 -43.57 -11.92 -46.81
C ARG A 4 -43.64 -12.17 -45.31
N LEU A 5 -42.85 -13.09 -44.77
CA LEU A 5 -42.56 -13.19 -43.35
C LEU A 5 -41.46 -12.16 -42.98
N ILE A 6 -41.84 -11.21 -42.16
CA ILE A 6 -40.90 -10.28 -41.51
C ILE A 6 -40.50 -10.89 -40.18
N THR A 7 -39.26 -11.35 -40.10
CA THR A 7 -38.69 -11.83 -38.83
C THR A 7 -38.04 -10.62 -38.13
N ALA A 8 -38.70 -10.16 -37.06
CA ALA A 8 -38.16 -9.14 -36.19
C ALA A 8 -37.01 -9.76 -35.32
N ALA A 9 -35.78 -9.40 -35.62
CA ALA A 9 -34.64 -9.73 -34.75
C ALA A 9 -34.62 -8.76 -33.58
N THR A 10 -35.06 -9.25 -32.42
CA THR A 10 -34.91 -8.53 -31.14
C THR A 10 -33.47 -8.61 -30.71
N LEU A 11 -32.70 -7.55 -30.90
CA LEU A 11 -31.39 -7.35 -30.30
C LEU A 11 -31.57 -7.22 -28.79
N ILE A 12 -31.27 -8.31 -28.08
CA ILE A 12 -31.11 -8.27 -26.63
C ILE A 12 -29.82 -7.49 -26.34
N PHE A 13 -30.01 -6.20 -26.02
CA PHE A 13 -28.96 -5.41 -25.37
C PHE A 13 -28.75 -5.99 -23.97
N CYS A 14 -27.78 -6.91 -23.85
CA CYS A 14 -27.23 -7.28 -22.56
C CYS A 14 -26.40 -6.06 -22.10
N PRO A 15 -26.72 -5.40 -20.99
CA PRO A 15 -25.81 -4.40 -20.46
C PRO A 15 -24.52 -5.12 -20.11
N LEU A 16 -23.42 -4.73 -20.74
CA LEU A 16 -22.08 -5.05 -20.26
C LEU A 16 -21.98 -4.42 -18.88
N SER A 17 -22.39 -5.18 -17.87
CA SER A 17 -22.03 -4.90 -16.48
C SER A 17 -20.51 -4.97 -16.47
N THR A 18 -19.85 -3.82 -16.37
CA THR A 18 -18.46 -3.74 -15.94
C THR A 18 -18.42 -4.47 -14.61
N LEU A 19 -17.92 -5.69 -14.61
CA LEU A 19 -17.56 -6.41 -13.41
C LEU A 19 -16.38 -5.63 -12.77
N ASN A 20 -16.71 -4.55 -12.08
CA ASN A 20 -15.92 -4.18 -10.92
C ASN A 20 -16.19 -5.30 -9.92
N ALA A 21 -15.33 -6.30 -9.88
CA ALA A 21 -15.23 -7.23 -8.77
C ALA A 21 -14.66 -6.42 -7.59
N ALA A 22 -15.43 -5.44 -7.11
CA ALA A 22 -15.17 -4.83 -5.82
C ALA A 22 -15.25 -5.96 -4.80
N CYS A 23 -14.23 -6.08 -3.96
CA CYS A 23 -14.29 -6.99 -2.82
C CYS A 23 -15.58 -6.70 -2.05
N GLU A 24 -16.38 -7.73 -1.78
CA GLU A 24 -17.59 -7.62 -0.96
C GLU A 24 -17.22 -7.46 0.52
N GLY A 25 -16.39 -6.44 0.82
CA GLY A 25 -15.97 -6.08 2.16
C GLY A 25 -16.83 -4.93 2.71
N ARG A 26 -16.87 -4.82 4.03
CA ARG A 26 -17.56 -3.75 4.74
C ARG A 26 -16.57 -2.71 5.22
N ASP A 27 -16.97 -1.45 5.16
CA ASP A 27 -16.25 -0.40 5.87
C ASP A 27 -16.44 -0.59 7.39
N LEU A 28 -15.35 -0.77 8.11
CA LEU A 28 -15.37 -1.03 9.55
C LEU A 28 -15.57 0.24 10.39
N ARG A 29 -15.39 1.42 9.81
CA ARG A 29 -15.49 2.70 10.54
C ARG A 29 -16.86 2.95 11.16
N PRO A 30 -18.00 2.70 10.48
CA PRO A 30 -19.32 2.83 11.09
C PRO A 30 -19.61 1.78 12.16
N LEU A 31 -18.83 0.71 12.24
CA LEU A 31 -19.01 -0.40 13.18
C LEU A 31 -18.18 -0.24 14.46
N LEU A 32 -17.47 0.87 14.61
CA LEU A 32 -16.70 1.18 15.82
C LEU A 32 -17.65 1.47 16.98
N SER A 33 -17.35 0.91 18.15
CA SER A 33 -18.00 1.31 19.40
C SER A 33 -17.69 2.77 19.74
N ALA A 34 -18.49 3.38 20.61
CA ALA A 34 -18.25 4.76 21.06
C ALA A 34 -16.87 4.94 21.70
N ALA A 35 -16.37 3.93 22.42
CA ALA A 35 -15.03 3.96 23.01
C ALA A 35 -13.94 3.96 21.92
N GLU A 36 -14.04 3.09 20.93
CA GLU A 36 -13.09 3.01 19.82
C GLU A 36 -13.11 4.26 18.93
N GLN A 37 -14.30 4.86 18.73
CA GLN A 37 -14.41 6.15 18.04
C GLN A 37 -13.69 7.27 18.82
N ALA A 38 -13.83 7.29 20.14
CA ALA A 38 -13.14 8.26 20.99
C ALA A 38 -11.60 8.04 20.94
N GLU A 39 -11.14 6.80 20.99
CA GLU A 39 -9.72 6.47 20.85
C GLU A 39 -9.17 6.85 19.47
N LEU A 40 -9.90 6.58 18.39
CA LEU A 40 -9.51 7.00 17.04
C LEU A 40 -9.42 8.54 16.93
N GLN A 41 -10.37 9.26 17.51
CA GLN A 41 -10.33 10.72 17.55
C GLN A 41 -9.13 11.24 18.37
N ALA A 42 -8.87 10.65 19.53
CA ALA A 42 -7.72 11.01 20.34
C ALA A 42 -6.40 10.76 19.59
N PHE A 43 -6.27 9.62 18.92
CA PHE A 43 -5.14 9.31 18.05
C PHE A 43 -4.99 10.33 16.93
N HIS A 44 -6.07 10.67 16.24
CA HIS A 44 -6.06 11.67 15.17
C HIS A 44 -5.61 13.04 15.67
N HIS A 45 -6.09 13.49 16.82
CA HIS A 45 -5.71 14.79 17.40
C HIS A 45 -4.24 14.84 17.87
N SER A 46 -3.71 13.72 18.35
CA SER A 46 -2.32 13.64 18.84
C SER A 46 -1.29 13.38 17.74
N THR A 47 -1.73 12.97 16.54
CA THR A 47 -0.84 12.63 15.44
C THR A 47 -0.56 13.86 14.57
N PRO A 48 0.70 14.25 14.35
CA PRO A 48 1.05 15.29 13.40
C PRO A 48 0.59 14.94 11.98
N TYR A 49 -0.03 15.90 11.29
CA TYR A 49 -0.49 15.74 9.90
C TYR A 49 -1.32 14.46 9.66
N PRO A 50 -2.40 14.24 10.41
CA PRO A 50 -3.12 12.95 10.38
C PRO A 50 -3.94 12.75 9.10
N SER A 51 -4.11 13.78 8.29
CA SER A 51 -4.96 13.76 7.10
C SER A 51 -4.44 14.69 6.01
N GLY A 52 -4.88 14.46 4.77
CA GLY A 52 -4.47 15.22 3.58
C GLY A 52 -3.42 14.48 2.76
N ASN A 53 -3.77 14.13 1.51
CA ASN A 53 -2.90 13.37 0.63
C ASN A 53 -2.12 14.23 -0.37
N HIS A 54 -2.32 15.56 -0.37
CA HIS A 54 -1.53 16.49 -1.17
C HIS A 54 -1.14 17.71 -0.33
N TRP A 55 0.15 18.02 -0.30
CA TRP A 55 0.74 19.12 0.44
C TRP A 55 1.79 19.85 -0.39
N LEU A 56 1.81 21.19 -0.27
CA LEU A 56 2.90 22.01 -0.77
C LEU A 56 3.81 22.38 0.40
N ALA A 57 5.09 22.05 0.28
CA ALA A 57 6.15 22.43 1.21
C ALA A 57 7.04 23.48 0.54
N GLU A 58 7.21 24.65 1.19
CA GLU A 58 7.94 25.79 0.66
C GLU A 58 9.03 26.24 1.64
N LYS A 59 10.22 26.49 1.11
CA LYS A 59 11.32 27.10 1.84
C LYS A 59 12.16 27.91 0.86
N ASP A 60 12.28 29.21 1.11
CA ASP A 60 12.94 30.15 0.19
C ASP A 60 12.32 30.08 -1.22
N GLN A 61 13.09 29.67 -2.23
CA GLN A 61 12.62 29.45 -3.60
C GLN A 61 12.33 27.96 -3.91
N HIS A 62 12.52 27.09 -2.94
CA HIS A 62 12.35 25.66 -3.10
C HIS A 62 10.90 25.23 -2.84
N GLN A 63 10.30 24.51 -3.77
CA GLN A 63 8.91 24.04 -3.69
C GLN A 63 8.85 22.53 -3.89
N ILE A 64 8.19 21.84 -2.97
CA ILE A 64 7.98 20.40 -3.00
C ILE A 64 6.48 20.12 -2.89
N ASN A 65 5.90 19.50 -3.91
CA ASN A 65 4.58 18.92 -3.82
C ASN A 65 4.70 17.49 -3.29
N VAL A 66 4.18 17.24 -2.10
CA VAL A 66 4.17 15.92 -1.46
C VAL A 66 2.82 15.27 -1.69
N ILE A 67 2.79 14.15 -2.37
CA ILE A 67 1.58 13.42 -2.78
C ILE A 67 1.58 12.04 -2.10
N GLY A 68 0.54 11.77 -1.31
CA GLY A 68 0.29 10.45 -0.73
C GLY A 68 -0.34 9.53 -1.76
N THR A 69 0.36 8.47 -2.15
CA THR A 69 -0.11 7.50 -3.14
C THR A 69 -0.73 6.26 -2.51
N MET A 70 -1.35 5.45 -3.35
CA MET A 70 -1.84 4.11 -3.06
C MET A 70 -1.49 3.20 -4.24
N HIS A 71 -0.97 2.00 -3.94
CA HIS A 71 -0.51 1.05 -4.96
C HIS A 71 -1.65 0.30 -5.66
N LEU A 72 -2.83 0.26 -5.04
CA LEU A 72 -3.99 -0.45 -5.57
C LEU A 72 -4.78 0.44 -6.54
N GLY A 73 -5.24 -0.16 -7.64
CA GLY A 73 -6.11 0.51 -8.59
C GLY A 73 -7.53 0.68 -8.04
N ASP A 74 -8.12 1.85 -8.28
CA ASP A 74 -9.51 2.17 -7.95
C ASP A 74 -10.04 3.21 -8.92
N ALA A 75 -11.30 3.11 -9.34
CA ALA A 75 -11.90 4.04 -10.29
C ALA A 75 -11.89 5.50 -9.80
N ARG A 76 -11.91 5.72 -8.49
CA ARG A 76 -11.82 7.05 -7.86
C ARG A 76 -10.48 7.75 -8.08
N LEU A 77 -9.43 7.02 -8.50
CA LEU A 77 -8.13 7.62 -8.81
C LEU A 77 -8.12 8.48 -10.07
N GLY A 78 -9.04 8.25 -11.03
CA GLY A 78 -9.12 9.06 -12.25
C GLY A 78 -9.28 10.54 -11.95
N PRO A 79 -10.35 10.98 -11.26
CA PRO A 79 -10.54 12.38 -10.87
C PRO A 79 -9.41 12.96 -9.99
N VAL A 80 -8.80 12.15 -9.14
CA VAL A 80 -7.62 12.56 -8.34
C VAL A 80 -6.44 12.85 -9.25
N PHE A 81 -6.15 11.94 -10.16
CA PHE A 81 -5.05 12.09 -11.11
C PHE A 81 -5.24 13.32 -12.02
N ASP A 82 -6.46 13.57 -12.48
CA ASP A 82 -6.77 14.76 -13.29
C ASP A 82 -6.46 16.07 -12.54
N ARG A 83 -6.79 16.14 -11.24
CA ARG A 83 -6.44 17.29 -10.39
C ARG A 83 -4.93 17.45 -10.18
N LEU A 84 -4.19 16.36 -10.06
CA LEU A 84 -2.74 16.36 -9.87
C LEU A 84 -1.96 16.63 -11.16
N SER A 85 -2.55 16.43 -12.34
CA SER A 85 -1.88 16.58 -13.63
C SER A 85 -1.19 17.94 -13.84
N PRO A 86 -1.77 19.11 -13.46
CA PRO A 86 -1.08 20.40 -13.55
C PRO A 86 0.17 20.47 -12.66
N VAL A 87 0.12 19.86 -11.46
CA VAL A 87 1.26 19.79 -10.53
C VAL A 87 2.38 18.94 -11.11
N LEU A 88 2.03 17.79 -11.71
CA LEU A 88 2.99 16.91 -12.39
C LEU A 88 3.61 17.59 -13.62
N ALA A 89 2.83 18.42 -14.34
CA ALA A 89 3.31 19.17 -15.50
C ALA A 89 4.30 20.28 -15.15
N ALA A 90 4.18 20.86 -13.96
CA ALA A 90 5.06 21.92 -13.47
C ALA A 90 6.33 21.37 -12.79
N ALA A 91 6.43 20.05 -12.60
CA ALA A 91 7.54 19.44 -11.90
C ALA A 91 8.78 19.27 -12.80
N ASP A 92 9.92 19.74 -12.33
CA ASP A 92 11.22 19.50 -12.97
C ASP A 92 11.67 18.05 -12.76
N ARG A 93 11.19 17.42 -11.67
CA ARG A 93 11.51 16.03 -11.30
C ARG A 93 10.43 15.45 -10.36
N ILE A 94 10.22 14.15 -10.48
CA ILE A 94 9.33 13.39 -9.60
C ILE A 94 10.14 12.31 -8.88
N TYR A 95 10.08 12.34 -7.56
CA TYR A 95 10.60 11.30 -6.69
C TYR A 95 9.50 10.30 -6.36
N LEU A 96 9.85 9.02 -6.45
CA LEU A 96 8.99 7.87 -6.11
C LEU A 96 9.78 6.94 -5.18
N GLU A 97 9.10 6.08 -4.43
CA GLU A 97 9.78 5.03 -3.66
C GLU A 97 10.66 4.17 -4.58
N MET A 98 10.07 3.68 -5.68
CA MET A 98 10.77 2.98 -6.77
C MET A 98 10.30 3.51 -8.12
N THR A 99 11.22 3.60 -9.07
CA THR A 99 10.92 3.90 -10.47
C THR A 99 10.83 2.59 -11.30
N PRO A 100 10.42 2.65 -12.58
CA PRO A 100 10.45 1.48 -13.45
C PRO A 100 11.82 0.79 -13.54
N LYS A 101 12.91 1.53 -13.34
CA LYS A 101 14.27 0.99 -13.31
C LYS A 101 14.47 0.09 -12.09
N GLU A 102 14.12 0.55 -10.90
CA GLU A 102 14.22 -0.23 -9.67
C GLU A 102 13.25 -1.43 -9.71
N GLN A 103 12.05 -1.27 -10.26
CA GLN A 103 11.12 -2.38 -10.47
C GLN A 103 11.70 -3.47 -11.38
N ALA A 104 12.37 -3.11 -12.47
CA ALA A 104 13.03 -4.06 -13.35
C ALA A 104 14.23 -4.75 -12.66
N GLN A 105 14.99 -4.02 -11.83
CA GLN A 105 16.06 -4.61 -11.01
C GLN A 105 15.51 -5.59 -9.98
N LEU A 106 14.39 -5.26 -9.32
CA LEU A 106 13.69 -6.13 -8.40
C LEU A 106 13.25 -7.44 -9.07
N GLN A 107 12.60 -7.36 -10.22
CA GLN A 107 12.16 -8.54 -10.99
C GLN A 107 13.34 -9.43 -11.37
N ARG A 108 14.45 -8.84 -11.81
CA ARG A 108 15.68 -9.57 -12.12
C ARG A 108 16.24 -10.26 -10.88
N ALA A 109 16.35 -9.54 -9.76
CA ALA A 109 16.86 -10.08 -8.51
C ALA A 109 16.03 -11.26 -8.02
N LEU A 110 14.69 -11.19 -8.11
CA LEU A 110 13.79 -12.29 -7.76
C LEU A 110 14.01 -13.54 -8.63
N SER A 111 14.34 -13.37 -9.91
CA SER A 111 14.60 -14.50 -10.81
C SER A 111 16.01 -15.10 -10.64
N GLU A 112 17.00 -14.28 -10.31
CA GLU A 112 18.41 -14.70 -10.21
C GLU A 112 18.78 -15.19 -8.79
N ARG A 113 18.07 -14.74 -7.75
CA ARG A 113 18.35 -15.01 -6.34
C ARG A 113 17.10 -15.50 -5.60
N PRO A 114 16.69 -16.76 -5.83
CA PRO A 114 15.48 -17.30 -5.22
C PRO A 114 15.51 -17.30 -3.68
N GLU A 115 16.69 -17.35 -3.06
CA GLU A 115 16.87 -17.26 -1.61
C GLU A 115 16.32 -15.96 -1.00
N LEU A 116 16.10 -14.92 -1.76
CA LEU A 116 15.45 -13.70 -1.30
C LEU A 116 14.02 -13.92 -0.82
N VAL A 117 13.31 -14.85 -1.45
CA VAL A 117 11.89 -15.10 -1.20
C VAL A 117 11.59 -16.54 -0.81
N PHE A 118 12.55 -17.46 -0.95
CA PHE A 118 12.40 -18.88 -0.62
C PHE A 118 13.37 -19.33 0.47
N LEU A 119 12.90 -20.24 1.32
CA LEU A 119 13.73 -21.04 2.23
C LEU A 119 14.44 -22.12 1.40
N THR A 120 15.67 -21.84 0.98
CA THR A 120 16.45 -22.75 0.13
C THR A 120 17.21 -23.80 0.93
N GLN A 121 17.33 -23.62 2.25
CA GLN A 121 18.01 -24.52 3.18
C GLN A 121 17.27 -24.54 4.52
N GLY A 122 17.46 -25.59 5.31
CA GLY A 122 16.86 -25.74 6.63
C GLY A 122 15.38 -26.13 6.60
N PRO A 123 14.66 -25.92 7.71
CA PRO A 123 13.26 -26.29 7.85
C PRO A 123 12.36 -25.42 6.96
N THR A 124 11.25 -26.02 6.54
CA THR A 124 10.16 -25.32 5.81
C THR A 124 9.12 -24.79 6.78
N LEU A 125 8.12 -24.02 6.30
CA LEU A 125 7.02 -23.56 7.14
C LEU A 125 6.18 -24.72 7.71
N ILE A 126 6.15 -25.90 7.05
CA ILE A 126 5.50 -27.10 7.60
C ILE A 126 6.21 -27.57 8.88
N ASP A 127 7.54 -27.42 8.91
CA ASP A 127 8.34 -27.85 10.08
C ASP A 127 8.36 -26.80 11.21
N LEU A 128 8.11 -25.54 10.88
CA LEU A 128 8.18 -24.40 11.80
C LEU A 128 6.84 -24.02 12.43
N LEU A 129 5.73 -24.46 11.85
CA LEU A 129 4.38 -24.17 12.32
C LEU A 129 3.75 -25.43 12.90
N ASP A 130 2.79 -25.27 13.82
CA ASP A 130 2.00 -26.42 14.21
C ASP A 130 1.02 -26.83 13.07
N PRO A 131 0.46 -28.07 13.10
CA PRO A 131 -0.36 -28.56 12.00
C PRO A 131 -1.60 -27.74 11.72
N GLU A 132 -2.20 -27.11 12.74
CA GLU A 132 -3.40 -26.28 12.57
C GLU A 132 -3.05 -24.93 11.93
N GLU A 133 -1.97 -24.30 12.36
CA GLU A 133 -1.45 -23.08 11.75
C GLU A 133 -1.07 -23.29 10.29
N TRP A 134 -0.40 -24.40 9.99
CA TRP A 134 -0.05 -24.75 8.61
C TRP A 134 -1.30 -24.96 7.73
N ASP A 135 -2.32 -25.63 8.25
CA ASP A 135 -3.56 -25.85 7.50
C ASP A 135 -4.24 -24.51 7.15
N GLN A 136 -4.34 -23.59 8.11
CA GLN A 136 -4.88 -22.24 7.88
C GLN A 136 -4.06 -21.45 6.87
N LEU A 137 -2.74 -21.42 7.02
CA LEU A 137 -1.82 -20.73 6.12
C LEU A 137 -1.90 -21.29 4.69
N SER A 138 -1.89 -22.61 4.57
CA SER A 138 -1.98 -23.32 3.29
C SER A 138 -3.28 -23.00 2.55
N LYS A 139 -4.42 -22.97 3.26
CA LYS A 139 -5.73 -22.57 2.69
C LYS A 139 -5.73 -21.11 2.23
N ALA A 140 -5.18 -20.20 3.04
CA ALA A 140 -5.07 -18.80 2.69
C ALA A 140 -4.17 -18.57 1.46
N ALA A 141 -3.08 -19.35 1.31
CA ALA A 141 -2.22 -19.32 0.15
C ALA A 141 -2.96 -19.87 -1.10
N GLN A 142 -3.67 -20.99 -0.98
CA GLN A 142 -4.44 -21.57 -2.07
C GLN A 142 -5.53 -20.61 -2.59
N ALA A 143 -6.22 -19.90 -1.71
CA ALA A 143 -7.20 -18.87 -2.09
C ALA A 143 -6.57 -17.75 -2.96
N ARG A 144 -5.25 -17.60 -2.92
CA ARG A 144 -4.45 -16.67 -3.74
C ARG A 144 -3.71 -17.35 -4.89
N ASN A 145 -4.14 -18.54 -5.30
CA ASN A 145 -3.52 -19.35 -6.35
C ASN A 145 -2.05 -19.74 -6.07
N ILE A 146 -1.64 -19.77 -4.80
CA ILE A 146 -0.31 -20.20 -4.39
C ILE A 146 -0.41 -21.67 -3.94
N PRO A 147 0.24 -22.62 -4.65
CA PRO A 147 0.23 -24.01 -4.24
C PRO A 147 0.86 -24.22 -2.86
N SER A 148 0.31 -25.11 -2.02
CA SER A 148 0.77 -25.34 -0.65
C SER A 148 2.26 -25.72 -0.58
N PHE A 149 2.76 -26.53 -1.52
CA PHE A 149 4.17 -26.90 -1.55
C PHE A 149 5.10 -25.72 -1.83
N MET A 150 4.61 -24.71 -2.54
CA MET A 150 5.34 -23.46 -2.79
C MET A 150 5.25 -22.56 -1.57
N ALA A 151 4.05 -22.40 -0.99
CA ALA A 151 3.84 -21.64 0.25
C ALA A 151 4.75 -22.16 1.39
N ALA A 152 4.92 -23.48 1.51
CA ALA A 152 5.79 -24.10 2.51
C ALA A 152 7.25 -23.65 2.44
N LYS A 153 7.70 -23.22 1.28
CA LYS A 153 9.08 -22.82 1.01
C LYS A 153 9.30 -21.32 0.93
N PHE A 154 8.26 -20.51 0.99
CA PHE A 154 8.46 -19.06 1.03
C PHE A 154 9.10 -18.61 2.35
N GLN A 155 9.90 -17.54 2.28
CA GLN A 155 10.28 -16.77 3.45
C GLN A 155 9.00 -16.27 4.14
N PRO A 156 8.88 -16.36 5.50
CA PRO A 156 7.62 -15.95 6.17
C PRO A 156 7.23 -14.51 5.88
N TRP A 157 8.20 -13.58 5.85
CA TRP A 157 7.96 -12.19 5.52
C TRP A 157 7.35 -12.00 4.11
N TYR A 158 7.86 -12.77 3.13
CA TYR A 158 7.38 -12.65 1.74
C TYR A 158 5.96 -13.20 1.61
N LEU A 159 5.69 -14.32 2.27
CA LEU A 159 4.35 -14.90 2.32
C LEU A 159 3.38 -13.93 3.02
N SER A 160 3.80 -13.21 4.07
CA SER A 160 2.99 -12.16 4.72
C SER A 160 2.57 -11.07 3.73
N VAL A 161 3.49 -10.62 2.88
CA VAL A 161 3.19 -9.62 1.84
C VAL A 161 2.15 -10.17 0.85
N LEU A 162 2.32 -11.41 0.38
CA LEU A 162 1.37 -12.04 -0.54
C LEU A 162 -0.02 -12.22 0.10
N LEU A 163 -0.07 -12.61 1.37
CA LEU A 163 -1.32 -12.82 2.11
C LEU A 163 -2.01 -11.52 2.51
N SER A 164 -1.31 -10.39 2.56
CA SER A 164 -1.92 -9.09 2.85
C SER A 164 -2.88 -8.62 1.76
N VAL A 165 -2.79 -9.18 0.55
CA VAL A 165 -3.69 -8.88 -0.56
C VAL A 165 -4.89 -9.84 -0.51
N PRO A 166 -6.14 -9.35 -0.38
CA PRO A 166 -7.33 -10.21 -0.41
C PRO A 166 -7.47 -10.95 -1.75
N PRO A 167 -7.98 -12.20 -1.76
CA PRO A 167 -8.14 -12.97 -3.00
C PRO A 167 -8.99 -12.26 -4.06
N CYS A 168 -10.00 -11.49 -3.64
CA CYS A 168 -10.88 -10.74 -4.53
C CYS A 168 -10.15 -9.66 -5.36
N VAL A 169 -9.00 -9.14 -4.89
CA VAL A 169 -8.21 -8.14 -5.60
C VAL A 169 -7.32 -8.76 -6.66
N LEU A 170 -6.93 -10.03 -6.51
CA LEU A 170 -5.98 -10.69 -7.40
C LEU A 170 -6.49 -10.74 -8.85
N SER A 171 -7.79 -10.91 -9.06
CA SER A 171 -8.41 -10.85 -10.38
C SER A 171 -8.41 -9.44 -10.97
N ALA A 172 -8.43 -8.41 -10.14
CA ALA A 172 -8.44 -7.00 -10.54
C ALA A 172 -7.02 -6.38 -10.63
N MET A 173 -6.00 -6.97 -10.00
CA MET A 173 -4.62 -6.46 -10.03
C MET A 173 -3.99 -6.44 -11.43
N GLY A 174 -4.50 -7.22 -12.37
CA GLY A 174 -4.07 -7.19 -13.78
C GLY A 174 -4.53 -5.94 -14.54
N GLU A 175 -5.57 -5.25 -14.08
CA GLU A 175 -6.22 -4.14 -14.77
C GLU A 175 -6.12 -2.79 -14.03
N GLY A 176 -5.89 -2.80 -12.71
CA GLY A 176 -5.88 -1.60 -11.87
C GLY A 176 -4.47 -1.14 -11.50
N ARG A 177 -4.11 0.06 -11.92
CA ARG A 177 -2.84 0.69 -11.54
C ARG A 177 -3.11 1.72 -10.44
N GLY A 178 -2.34 1.65 -9.34
CA GLY A 178 -2.37 2.65 -8.28
C GLY A 178 -1.92 4.03 -8.75
N LEU A 179 -2.05 5.04 -7.88
CA LEU A 179 -1.71 6.41 -8.22
C LEU A 179 -0.22 6.57 -8.58
N ASP A 180 0.67 5.85 -7.92
CA ASP A 180 2.09 5.80 -8.23
C ASP A 180 2.36 5.35 -9.69
N HIS A 181 1.65 4.32 -10.16
CA HIS A 181 1.76 3.85 -11.54
C HIS A 181 1.19 4.86 -12.56
N LEU A 182 0.10 5.56 -12.21
CA LEU A 182 -0.44 6.63 -13.06
C LEU A 182 0.56 7.77 -13.19
N ILE A 183 1.23 8.15 -12.09
CA ILE A 183 2.29 9.17 -12.08
C ILE A 183 3.49 8.71 -12.92
N MET A 184 3.94 7.46 -12.79
CA MET A 184 5.01 6.89 -13.64
C MET A 184 4.65 6.95 -15.13
N GLY A 185 3.42 6.56 -15.46
CA GLY A 185 2.92 6.62 -16.84
C GLY A 185 2.87 8.04 -17.40
N TYR A 186 2.44 9.00 -16.57
CA TYR A 186 2.46 10.42 -16.93
C TYR A 186 3.89 10.90 -17.20
N ALA A 187 4.80 10.64 -16.29
CA ALA A 187 6.20 11.05 -16.42
C ALA A 187 6.85 10.48 -17.69
N ALA A 188 6.65 9.18 -17.95
CA ALA A 188 7.16 8.54 -19.16
C ALA A 188 6.58 9.17 -20.44
N LYS A 189 5.29 9.50 -20.46
CA LYS A 189 4.62 10.12 -21.63
C LYS A 189 5.09 11.55 -21.90
N ASN A 190 5.37 12.32 -20.83
CA ASN A 190 5.66 13.75 -20.91
C ASN A 190 7.17 14.07 -20.76
N GLY A 191 8.02 13.05 -20.56
CA GLY A 191 9.47 13.23 -20.42
C GLY A 191 9.89 13.87 -19.11
N VAL A 192 9.06 13.77 -18.04
CA VAL A 192 9.43 14.28 -16.71
C VAL A 192 10.43 13.29 -16.05
N PRO A 193 11.60 13.75 -15.58
CA PRO A 193 12.57 12.86 -14.95
C PRO A 193 12.02 12.19 -13.70
N LEU A 194 12.24 10.87 -13.56
CA LEU A 194 11.93 10.10 -12.37
C LEU A 194 13.20 9.77 -11.59
N GLN A 195 13.13 9.82 -10.26
CA GLN A 195 14.20 9.40 -9.36
C GLN A 195 13.62 8.55 -8.22
N ALA A 196 14.29 7.43 -7.93
CA ALA A 196 13.93 6.59 -6.79
C ALA A 196 14.47 7.18 -5.48
N LEU A 197 13.67 7.11 -4.42
CA LEU A 197 14.07 7.50 -3.05
C LEU A 197 14.86 6.38 -2.36
N GLU A 198 14.71 5.15 -2.83
CA GLU A 198 15.37 3.99 -2.24
C GLU A 198 15.80 2.96 -3.29
N PRO A 199 16.80 2.13 -2.99
CA PRO A 199 17.19 1.00 -3.83
C PRO A 199 16.07 -0.06 -3.90
N TYR A 200 16.09 -0.88 -4.96
CA TYR A 200 15.09 -1.94 -5.20
C TYR A 200 15.05 -3.02 -4.10
N ASP A 201 16.13 -3.19 -3.35
CA ASP A 201 16.30 -4.24 -2.35
C ASP A 201 16.00 -3.78 -0.90
N THR A 202 15.53 -2.54 -0.73
CA THR A 202 15.22 -1.99 0.60
C THR A 202 14.27 -2.90 1.38
N ILE A 203 13.16 -3.31 0.79
CA ILE A 203 12.16 -4.18 1.45
C ILE A 203 12.77 -5.53 1.83
N PHE A 204 13.57 -6.14 0.96
CA PHE A 204 14.26 -7.39 1.29
C PHE A 204 15.20 -7.20 2.48
N SER A 205 16.02 -6.16 2.44
CA SER A 205 17.00 -5.88 3.49
C SER A 205 16.32 -5.65 4.84
N LEU A 206 15.20 -4.97 4.86
CA LEU A 206 14.45 -4.69 6.09
C LEU A 206 13.85 -5.96 6.72
N PHE A 207 13.27 -6.85 5.92
CA PHE A 207 12.62 -8.05 6.44
C PHE A 207 13.56 -9.24 6.58
N SER A 208 14.52 -9.44 5.67
CA SER A 208 15.45 -10.56 5.74
C SER A 208 16.46 -10.43 6.89
N SER A 209 16.68 -9.23 7.42
CA SER A 209 17.51 -9.01 8.61
C SER A 209 16.84 -9.49 9.91
N GLU A 210 15.52 -9.70 9.92
CA GLU A 210 14.79 -10.15 11.10
C GLU A 210 14.97 -11.66 11.30
N PRO A 211 15.12 -12.12 12.55
CA PRO A 211 15.13 -13.55 12.87
C PRO A 211 13.87 -14.26 12.36
N ILE A 212 14.00 -15.52 11.95
CA ILE A 212 12.90 -16.31 11.39
C ILE A 212 11.65 -16.32 12.30
N ASP A 213 11.85 -16.42 13.61
CA ASP A 213 10.75 -16.41 14.59
C ASP A 213 9.99 -15.08 14.59
N THR A 214 10.71 -13.96 14.41
CA THR A 214 10.10 -12.63 14.28
C THR A 214 9.28 -12.55 13.00
N GLN A 215 9.81 -13.04 11.88
CA GLN A 215 9.09 -13.08 10.60
C GLN A 215 7.83 -13.95 10.71
N ILE A 216 7.89 -15.09 11.39
CA ILE A 216 6.73 -15.96 11.64
C ILE A 216 5.69 -15.25 12.51
N ALA A 217 6.11 -14.55 13.57
CA ALA A 217 5.19 -13.78 14.40
C ALA A 217 4.47 -12.68 13.60
N MET A 218 5.19 -11.96 12.72
CA MET A 218 4.60 -10.97 11.81
C MET A 218 3.60 -11.62 10.84
N MET A 219 3.94 -12.78 10.28
CA MET A 219 3.07 -13.54 9.39
C MET A 219 1.76 -13.95 10.09
N ARG A 220 1.86 -14.48 11.33
CA ARG A 220 0.69 -14.82 12.15
C ARG A 220 -0.22 -13.62 12.41
N ALA A 221 0.35 -12.45 12.68
CA ALA A 221 -0.40 -11.22 12.89
C ALA A 221 -1.21 -10.79 11.66
N GLY A 222 -0.70 -11.08 10.45
CA GLY A 222 -1.34 -10.76 9.17
C GLY A 222 -2.23 -11.86 8.60
N LEU A 223 -2.32 -13.03 9.24
CA LEU A 223 -3.15 -14.15 8.76
C LEU A 223 -4.62 -13.91 9.15
N LEU A 224 -5.37 -13.37 8.23
CA LEU A 224 -6.78 -13.03 8.38
C LEU A 224 -7.67 -13.93 7.52
N SER A 225 -8.94 -14.07 7.87
CA SER A 225 -9.94 -14.67 6.98
C SER A 225 -10.08 -13.82 5.69
N ASP A 226 -10.57 -14.43 4.61
CA ASP A 226 -10.79 -13.69 3.36
C ASP A 226 -11.80 -12.55 3.54
N GLN A 227 -12.83 -12.73 4.40
CA GLN A 227 -13.78 -11.68 4.72
C GLN A 227 -13.15 -10.55 5.52
N ASP A 228 -12.34 -10.86 6.56
CA ASP A 228 -11.65 -9.84 7.35
C ASP A 228 -10.63 -9.07 6.51
N SER A 229 -9.96 -9.75 5.59
CA SER A 229 -9.05 -9.12 4.62
C SER A 229 -9.80 -8.18 3.67
N ALA A 230 -11.00 -8.57 3.18
CA ALA A 230 -11.84 -7.73 2.34
C ALA A 230 -12.40 -6.52 3.10
N ASP A 231 -12.89 -6.71 4.34
CA ASP A 231 -13.37 -5.64 5.21
C ASP A 231 -12.23 -4.62 5.51
N GLY A 232 -11.03 -5.12 5.80
CA GLY A 232 -9.84 -4.29 6.01
C GLY A 232 -9.48 -3.47 4.77
N LEU A 233 -9.52 -4.08 3.59
CA LEU A 233 -9.24 -3.40 2.33
C LEU A 233 -10.26 -2.30 2.03
N VAL A 234 -11.56 -2.57 2.14
CA VAL A 234 -12.61 -1.55 1.90
C VAL A 234 -12.44 -0.38 2.87
N THR A 235 -12.13 -0.67 4.14
CA THR A 235 -11.85 0.36 5.15
C THR A 235 -10.62 1.20 4.77
N LEU A 236 -9.54 0.56 4.31
CA LEU A 236 -8.31 1.23 3.86
C LEU A 236 -8.60 2.14 2.66
N LEU A 237 -9.27 1.63 1.62
CA LEU A 237 -9.62 2.38 0.42
C LEU A 237 -10.47 3.61 0.75
N ASN A 238 -11.53 3.45 1.54
CA ASN A 238 -12.39 4.55 1.92
C ASN A 238 -11.65 5.59 2.77
N SER A 239 -10.80 5.15 3.71
CA SER A 239 -9.98 6.05 4.52
C SER A 239 -8.97 6.83 3.66
N TYR A 240 -8.41 6.20 2.62
CA TYR A 240 -7.50 6.87 1.68
C TYR A 240 -8.22 7.97 0.88
N PHE A 241 -9.40 7.70 0.31
CA PHE A 241 -10.15 8.70 -0.45
C PHE A 241 -10.75 9.78 0.43
N ASP A 242 -11.02 9.51 1.70
CA ASP A 242 -11.33 10.51 2.72
C ASP A 242 -10.08 11.25 3.24
N GLN A 243 -8.91 10.94 2.67
CA GLN A 243 -7.61 11.51 3.00
C GLN A 243 -7.23 11.36 4.49
N SER A 244 -7.70 10.30 5.15
CA SER A 244 -7.49 10.01 6.57
C SER A 244 -6.45 8.91 6.77
N HIS A 245 -5.26 9.10 6.23
CA HIS A 245 -4.21 8.07 6.17
C HIS A 245 -3.71 7.62 7.56
N ALA A 246 -3.66 8.50 8.55
CA ALA A 246 -3.34 8.08 9.92
C ALA A 246 -4.41 7.18 10.51
N ALA A 247 -5.70 7.47 10.23
CA ALA A 247 -6.80 6.60 10.65
C ALA A 247 -6.71 5.20 10.05
N SER A 248 -6.28 5.07 8.79
CA SER A 248 -6.09 3.76 8.13
C SER A 248 -5.15 2.86 8.93
N TRP A 249 -4.02 3.38 9.40
CA TRP A 249 -3.05 2.64 10.20
C TRP A 249 -3.62 2.20 11.54
N TYR A 250 -4.29 3.12 12.23
CA TYR A 250 -4.94 2.83 13.51
C TYR A 250 -6.03 1.77 13.36
N LEU A 251 -6.87 1.89 12.33
CA LEU A 251 -7.96 0.96 12.06
C LEU A 251 -7.45 -0.44 11.68
N ALA A 252 -6.36 -0.54 10.93
CA ALA A 252 -5.72 -1.82 10.62
C ALA A 252 -5.25 -2.53 11.89
N LYS A 253 -4.61 -1.79 12.82
CA LYS A 253 -4.20 -2.32 14.12
C LYS A 253 -5.39 -2.74 14.98
N LEU A 254 -6.43 -1.92 15.04
CA LEU A 254 -7.66 -2.24 15.78
C LEU A 254 -8.35 -3.48 15.21
N HIS A 255 -8.44 -3.58 13.89
CA HIS A 255 -9.01 -4.75 13.22
C HIS A 255 -8.21 -6.02 13.53
N ALA A 256 -6.88 -5.97 13.42
CA ALA A 256 -6.02 -7.09 13.78
C ALA A 256 -6.24 -7.55 15.23
N LYS A 257 -6.40 -6.63 16.19
CA LYS A 257 -6.71 -6.95 17.59
C LYS A 257 -8.05 -7.66 17.79
N ARG A 258 -9.00 -7.49 16.87
CA ARG A 258 -10.33 -8.12 16.95
C ARG A 258 -10.36 -9.52 16.36
N VAL A 259 -9.60 -9.74 15.28
CA VAL A 259 -9.75 -10.94 14.45
C VAL A 259 -8.54 -11.89 14.49
N SER A 260 -7.37 -11.41 14.91
CA SER A 260 -6.17 -12.25 15.01
C SER A 260 -6.25 -13.22 16.19
N ALA A 261 -5.66 -14.39 16.04
CA ALA A 261 -5.44 -15.35 17.14
C ALA A 261 -4.40 -14.86 18.17
N LEU A 262 -3.59 -13.86 17.83
CA LEU A 262 -2.58 -13.29 18.71
C LEU A 262 -3.19 -12.44 19.84
N SER A 263 -2.49 -12.34 20.96
CA SER A 263 -2.86 -11.43 22.04
C SER A 263 -2.77 -9.95 21.58
N LYS A 264 -3.52 -9.09 22.25
CA LYS A 264 -3.47 -7.64 22.00
C LYS A 264 -2.06 -7.06 22.13
N ARG A 265 -1.23 -7.59 23.05
CA ARG A 265 0.16 -7.17 23.25
C ARG A 265 1.04 -7.56 22.05
N GLU A 266 0.91 -8.78 21.55
CA GLU A 266 1.66 -9.26 20.40
C GLU A 266 1.30 -8.45 19.13
N ILE A 267 0.03 -8.08 18.95
CA ILE A 267 -0.39 -7.19 17.86
C ILE A 267 0.23 -5.80 18.01
N GLU A 268 0.25 -5.22 19.22
CA GLU A 268 0.93 -3.92 19.43
C GLU A 268 2.41 -4.00 19.06
N GLU A 269 3.13 -4.99 19.59
CA GLU A 269 4.55 -5.19 19.32
C GLU A 269 4.82 -5.37 17.81
N ALA A 270 3.97 -6.14 17.09
CA ALA A 270 4.08 -6.33 15.65
C ALA A 270 3.85 -5.02 14.88
N PHE A 271 2.82 -4.24 15.23
CA PHE A 271 2.55 -2.96 14.57
C PHE A 271 3.61 -1.90 14.85
N ASP A 272 4.14 -1.84 16.07
CA ASP A 272 5.24 -0.93 16.44
C ASP A 272 6.51 -1.28 15.63
N LYS A 273 6.80 -2.58 15.45
CA LYS A 273 7.90 -3.05 14.63
C LYS A 273 7.69 -2.68 13.16
N LEU A 274 6.50 -2.94 12.61
CA LEU A 274 6.16 -2.56 11.23
C LEU A 274 6.29 -1.05 11.01
N GLN A 275 5.81 -0.23 11.96
CA GLN A 275 5.93 1.21 11.86
C GLN A 275 7.39 1.67 11.88
N ALA A 276 8.21 1.11 12.76
CA ALA A 276 9.64 1.42 12.82
C ALA A 276 10.35 1.05 11.52
N THR A 277 10.05 -0.14 10.98
CA THR A 277 10.75 -0.71 9.82
C THR A 277 10.24 -0.11 8.50
N LEU A 278 8.91 -0.16 8.27
CA LEU A 278 8.33 0.23 6.98
C LEU A 278 8.17 1.74 6.83
N MET A 279 7.99 2.48 7.92
CA MET A 279 7.71 3.92 7.85
C MET A 279 8.93 4.73 8.31
N ARG A 280 9.29 4.65 9.59
CA ARG A 280 10.29 5.54 10.19
C ARG A 280 11.66 5.43 9.52
N GLN A 281 12.22 4.23 9.39
CA GLN A 281 13.57 4.04 8.83
C GLN A 281 13.64 4.52 7.38
N ARG A 282 12.63 4.22 6.59
CA ARG A 282 12.55 4.64 5.19
C ARG A 282 12.38 6.16 5.08
N ASN A 283 11.44 6.75 5.83
CA ASN A 283 11.27 8.20 5.84
C ASN A 283 12.57 8.92 6.15
N LEU A 284 13.31 8.47 7.18
CA LEU A 284 14.59 9.07 7.55
C LEU A 284 15.65 8.93 6.44
N SER A 285 15.70 7.80 5.74
CA SER A 285 16.64 7.59 4.64
C SER A 285 16.32 8.44 3.39
N TRP A 286 15.08 8.79 3.17
CA TRP A 286 14.64 9.60 2.02
C TRP A 286 14.94 11.09 2.18
N MET A 287 14.94 11.60 3.43
CA MET A 287 15.06 13.04 3.68
C MET A 287 16.29 13.69 3.05
N PRO A 288 17.50 13.11 3.06
CA PRO A 288 18.63 13.70 2.38
C PRO A 288 18.41 13.93 0.87
N HIS A 289 17.63 13.09 0.22
CA HIS A 289 17.28 13.24 -1.20
C HIS A 289 16.20 14.30 -1.44
N ILE A 290 15.27 14.45 -0.48
CA ILE A 290 14.13 15.36 -0.58
C ILE A 290 14.54 16.80 -0.25
N ILE A 291 15.42 17.00 0.75
CA ILE A 291 15.80 18.33 1.26
C ILE A 291 17.11 18.87 0.67
N ASP A 292 17.66 18.22 -0.34
CA ASP A 292 18.84 18.75 -1.04
C ASP A 292 18.45 20.04 -1.80
N THR A 293 18.66 21.16 -1.12
CA THR A 293 18.22 22.48 -1.51
C THR A 293 19.20 23.24 -2.39
N THR A 294 20.12 22.55 -3.05
CA THR A 294 21.08 23.20 -3.96
C THR A 294 20.42 23.67 -5.26
N SER A 295 19.19 23.25 -5.51
CA SER A 295 18.43 23.56 -6.72
C SER A 295 17.23 24.47 -6.41
N THR A 296 16.84 25.29 -7.37
CA THR A 296 15.60 26.08 -7.37
C THR A 296 14.43 25.31 -8.02
N ASP A 297 14.60 24.01 -8.23
CA ASP A 297 13.66 23.18 -8.95
C ASP A 297 12.36 22.97 -8.16
N THR A 298 11.26 22.79 -8.89
CA THR A 298 9.99 22.35 -8.33
C THR A 298 9.91 20.84 -8.38
N PHE A 299 9.80 20.21 -7.21
CA PHE A 299 9.76 18.75 -7.10
C PHE A 299 8.37 18.23 -6.78
N VAL A 300 8.11 17.02 -7.24
CA VAL A 300 7.05 16.17 -6.71
C VAL A 300 7.68 15.00 -5.97
N VAL A 301 7.22 14.75 -4.75
CA VAL A 301 7.55 13.57 -3.95
C VAL A 301 6.28 12.76 -3.78
N ALA A 302 6.18 11.65 -4.48
CA ALA A 302 5.01 10.77 -4.48
C ALA A 302 5.37 9.46 -3.77
N VAL A 303 4.84 9.30 -2.55
CA VAL A 303 5.10 8.17 -1.65
C VAL A 303 3.79 7.66 -1.06
N GLY A 304 3.74 6.41 -0.62
CA GLY A 304 2.54 5.86 0.02
C GLY A 304 2.00 6.76 1.12
N ALA A 305 0.68 7.00 1.14
CA ALA A 305 0.03 7.95 2.04
C ALA A 305 0.34 7.69 3.53
N ALA A 306 0.64 6.44 3.90
CA ALA A 306 1.05 6.08 5.25
C ALA A 306 2.38 6.72 5.69
N HIS A 307 3.23 7.16 4.76
CA HIS A 307 4.49 7.85 5.05
C HIS A 307 4.34 9.31 5.44
N LEU A 308 3.15 9.90 5.29
CA LEU A 308 2.94 11.34 5.46
C LEU A 308 2.82 11.76 6.93
N HIS A 309 2.12 10.96 7.76
CA HIS A 309 1.71 11.33 9.11
C HIS A 309 2.71 10.92 10.21
N GLY A 310 2.50 11.50 11.38
CA GLY A 310 3.26 11.18 12.60
C GLY A 310 4.53 12.03 12.75
N SER A 311 5.18 11.90 13.90
CA SER A 311 6.42 12.63 14.22
C SER A 311 7.58 12.26 13.27
N ASP A 312 7.59 11.02 12.80
CA ASP A 312 8.58 10.50 11.85
C ASP A 312 8.08 10.54 10.39
N GLY A 313 6.89 11.10 10.14
CA GLY A 313 6.31 11.27 8.82
C GLY A 313 7.06 12.31 7.98
N VAL A 314 7.03 12.14 6.66
CA VAL A 314 7.70 13.05 5.70
C VAL A 314 7.31 14.51 5.94
N LEU A 315 6.02 14.79 6.24
CA LEU A 315 5.56 16.15 6.48
C LEU A 315 6.16 16.76 7.76
N ALA A 316 6.22 15.99 8.87
CA ALA A 316 6.82 16.47 10.10
C ALA A 316 8.32 16.72 9.94
N GLN A 317 9.03 15.89 9.18
CA GLN A 317 10.44 16.04 8.89
C GLN A 317 10.72 17.28 8.00
N LEU A 318 9.91 17.52 6.97
CA LEU A 318 9.99 18.75 6.17
C LEU A 318 9.74 20.00 7.04
N LYS A 319 8.75 19.94 7.94
CA LYS A 319 8.52 21.03 8.90
C LYS A 319 9.73 21.29 9.79
N SER A 320 10.34 20.22 10.29
CA SER A 320 11.57 20.30 11.12
C SER A 320 12.76 20.85 10.34
N ALA A 321 12.83 20.61 9.03
CA ALA A 321 13.82 21.17 8.12
C ALA A 321 13.55 22.64 7.73
N GLY A 322 12.48 23.25 8.28
CA GLY A 322 12.16 24.66 8.11
C GLY A 322 11.20 24.97 6.95
N TYR A 323 10.58 23.94 6.34
CA TYR A 323 9.57 24.17 5.32
C TYR A 323 8.24 24.66 5.93
N ARG A 324 7.56 25.56 5.23
CA ARG A 324 6.18 25.91 5.48
C ARG A 324 5.30 24.93 4.71
N LEU A 325 4.35 24.29 5.40
CA LEU A 325 3.45 23.30 4.83
C LEU A 325 2.05 23.86 4.65
N SER A 326 1.47 23.68 3.48
CA SER A 326 0.07 24.01 3.20
C SER A 326 -0.61 22.81 2.50
N ARG A 327 -1.76 22.40 3.05
CA ARG A 327 -2.57 21.34 2.45
C ARG A 327 -3.17 21.84 1.14
N GLN A 328 -3.14 20.98 0.12
CA GLN A 328 -3.67 21.23 -1.21
C GLN A 328 -4.89 20.35 -1.49
N GLU A 329 -5.60 20.65 -2.55
CA GLU A 329 -6.68 19.84 -3.07
C GLU A 329 -6.12 18.51 -3.63
N PHE A 330 -6.88 17.42 -3.40
CA PHE A 330 -6.48 16.06 -3.79
C PHE A 330 -7.59 15.34 -4.54
#